data_5946f167952c15d40b979002b515fa75
#
_entry.id   5946f167952c15d40b979002b515fa75
#
_cell.length_a   1.000
_cell.length_b   1.000
_cell.length_c   1.000
_cell.angle_alpha   90.00
_cell.angle_beta   90.00
_cell.angle_gamma   90.00
#
_symmetry.space_group_name_H-M   'P 1'
#
loop_
_entity.id
_entity.type
_entity.pdbx_description
1 polymer ?
#
loop_
_entity_poly.entity_id
_entity_poly.type
_entity_poly.pdbx_seq_one_letter_code
_entity_poly.pdbx_strand_id
1 'polypeptide(L)'
;IITVVFMNSPEFAFNKDRFGVTNNEMRKILSERVAGEAITDPEVRSKVIETVRAIPDKAHDTHDHNILLSQDNNLDTRYLNIVRNELGDTPEGRHSFQQFRSLYNQMMMPTMMGKILPIGVMGLFCVLMVMLLVSTDDSRIFNAAGCIIQDMVLPFLKKPLSPKTHMVLLRWCTVGVSLFFLVVALFFSQMDYINMFTTIMCAFWLGGAGPIMVFGLYTRFGNLTGAWCALIFGSGTSLLGLIFQRNWALYIYPFLADQGWVDSLDNFLRTVSDPFNPWIQWQMDAVKFPINSYEIFFISMMLAIGSYIIGSFLTYKPYNLDRLLHRGEYSDGHVVERQQWTLRNVFAKLLSITPDYTRCDKIIAWSMFTFSFIYQFGLAFVAVVI
;
A
#
# COMPACT_ATOMS: atom_id res chain seq x y z
N ILE A 1 -4.49 -8.19 11.91
CA ILE A 1 -5.42 -8.64 12.98
C ILE A 1 -4.71 -9.60 13.92
N ILE A 2 -4.26 -10.79 13.48
CA ILE A 2 -3.58 -11.80 14.33
C ILE A 2 -2.46 -11.16 15.16
N THR A 3 -1.60 -10.37 14.54
CA THR A 3 -0.48 -9.69 15.19
C THR A 3 -0.95 -8.77 16.32
N VAL A 4 -1.96 -7.95 16.04
CA VAL A 4 -2.51 -6.99 17.01
C VAL A 4 -3.15 -7.73 18.18
N VAL A 5 -3.91 -8.79 17.92
CA VAL A 5 -4.57 -9.60 18.94
C VAL A 5 -3.53 -10.24 19.87
N PHE A 6 -2.53 -10.94 19.34
CA PHE A 6 -1.51 -11.61 20.19
C PHE A 6 -0.64 -10.63 20.99
N MET A 7 -0.40 -9.41 20.46
CA MET A 7 0.42 -8.43 21.17
C MET A 7 -0.35 -7.62 22.22
N ASN A 8 -1.65 -7.44 22.03
CA ASN A 8 -2.43 -6.49 22.83
C ASN A 8 -3.63 -7.12 23.56
N SER A 9 -4.14 -8.29 23.13
CA SER A 9 -5.25 -8.93 23.82
C SER A 9 -4.77 -9.68 25.08
N PRO A 10 -5.41 -9.49 26.23
CA PRO A 10 -5.09 -10.23 27.46
C PRO A 10 -5.38 -11.73 27.35
N GLU A 11 -6.38 -12.13 26.58
CA GLU A 11 -6.80 -13.53 26.43
C GLU A 11 -5.87 -14.34 25.52
N PHE A 12 -5.34 -13.71 24.47
CA PHE A 12 -4.47 -14.33 23.48
C PHE A 12 -3.01 -13.92 23.62
N ALA A 13 -2.66 -13.21 24.69
CA ALA A 13 -1.30 -12.74 24.95
C ALA A 13 -0.28 -13.88 24.92
N PHE A 14 0.95 -13.57 24.53
CA PHE A 14 2.05 -14.51 24.64
C PHE A 14 2.23 -14.95 26.09
N ASN A 15 2.21 -16.25 26.29
CA ASN A 15 2.33 -16.90 27.60
C ASN A 15 3.60 -17.78 27.57
N LYS A 16 4.39 -17.72 28.65
CA LYS A 16 5.65 -18.44 28.76
C LYS A 16 5.48 -19.96 28.67
N ASP A 17 4.37 -20.48 29.21
CA ASP A 17 4.07 -21.90 29.19
C ASP A 17 3.77 -22.45 27.80
N ARG A 18 3.09 -21.66 26.97
CA ARG A 18 2.66 -22.07 25.64
C ARG A 18 3.64 -21.67 24.53
N PHE A 19 4.24 -20.50 24.62
CA PHE A 19 5.06 -19.90 23.57
C PHE A 19 6.53 -19.72 23.98
N GLY A 20 6.89 -19.98 25.24
CA GLY A 20 8.22 -19.80 25.78
C GLY A 20 8.63 -18.33 25.98
N VAL A 21 7.76 -17.38 25.68
CA VAL A 21 8.00 -15.93 25.76
C VAL A 21 6.75 -15.19 26.22
N THR A 22 6.93 -14.06 26.88
CA THR A 22 5.86 -13.13 27.26
C THR A 22 5.74 -12.01 26.21
N ASN A 23 4.66 -11.23 26.28
CA ASN A 23 4.47 -10.05 25.43
C ASN A 23 5.60 -9.01 25.60
N ASN A 24 6.09 -8.83 26.81
CA ASN A 24 7.19 -7.91 27.09
C ASN A 24 8.51 -8.45 26.52
N GLU A 25 8.79 -9.74 26.69
CA GLU A 25 9.96 -10.39 26.09
C GLU A 25 9.92 -10.32 24.57
N MET A 26 8.75 -10.50 23.94
CA MET A 26 8.60 -10.34 22.48
C MET A 26 8.92 -8.92 22.02
N ARG A 27 8.47 -7.89 22.75
CA ARG A 27 8.80 -6.50 22.43
C ARG A 27 10.29 -6.21 22.60
N LYS A 28 10.93 -6.76 23.62
CA LYS A 28 12.39 -6.66 23.81
C LYS A 28 13.14 -7.30 22.64
N ILE A 29 12.81 -8.54 22.28
CA ILE A 29 13.40 -9.25 21.13
C ILE A 29 13.22 -8.46 19.82
N LEU A 30 12.03 -7.92 19.60
CA LEU A 30 11.72 -7.12 18.42
C LEU A 30 12.57 -5.83 18.39
N SER A 31 12.61 -5.10 19.52
CA SER A 31 13.39 -3.87 19.65
C SER A 31 14.89 -4.10 19.47
N GLU A 32 15.45 -5.20 20.01
CA GLU A 32 16.85 -5.57 19.85
C GLU A 32 17.20 -5.87 18.39
N ARG A 33 16.34 -6.63 17.68
CA ARG A 33 16.53 -6.90 16.25
C ARG A 33 16.52 -5.63 15.44
N VAL A 34 15.53 -4.80 15.68
CA VAL A 34 15.38 -3.54 14.92
C VAL A 34 16.52 -2.58 15.23
N ALA A 35 16.98 -2.50 16.47
CA ALA A 35 18.15 -1.70 16.83
C ALA A 35 19.42 -2.17 16.09
N GLY A 36 19.57 -3.50 15.92
CA GLY A 36 20.67 -4.08 15.15
C GLY A 36 20.72 -3.66 13.68
N GLU A 37 19.55 -3.43 13.07
CA GLU A 37 19.40 -3.10 11.66
C GLU A 37 19.30 -1.59 11.40
N ALA A 38 18.57 -0.85 12.25
CA ALA A 38 18.26 0.56 12.04
C ALA A 38 19.32 1.52 12.58
N ILE A 39 20.10 1.11 13.61
CA ILE A 39 21.07 1.99 14.27
C ILE A 39 22.48 1.63 13.80
N THR A 40 23.08 2.51 13.02
CA THR A 40 24.41 2.30 12.44
C THR A 40 25.53 2.47 13.49
N ASP A 41 25.35 3.42 14.42
CA ASP A 41 26.33 3.71 15.47
C ASP A 41 26.36 2.58 16.52
N PRO A 42 27.51 1.88 16.71
CA PRO A 42 27.61 0.76 17.65
C PRO A 42 27.40 1.16 19.11
N GLU A 43 27.83 2.37 19.52
CA GLU A 43 27.71 2.84 20.89
C GLU A 43 26.25 3.15 21.22
N VAL A 44 25.59 3.90 20.37
CA VAL A 44 24.14 4.22 20.50
C VAL A 44 23.32 2.94 20.47
N ARG A 45 23.65 2.03 19.55
CA ARG A 45 22.96 0.73 19.44
C ARG A 45 23.07 -0.10 20.73
N SER A 46 24.28 -0.23 21.30
CA SER A 46 24.49 -1.00 22.54
C SER A 46 23.73 -0.38 23.70
N LYS A 47 23.74 0.94 23.81
CA LYS A 47 23.01 1.68 24.84
C LYS A 47 21.50 1.50 24.71
N VAL A 48 20.95 1.59 23.51
CA VAL A 48 19.52 1.34 23.25
C VAL A 48 19.14 -0.09 23.63
N ILE A 49 19.94 -1.08 23.27
CA ILE A 49 19.68 -2.49 23.62
C ILE A 49 19.70 -2.69 25.14
N GLU A 50 20.67 -2.13 25.83
CA GLU A 50 20.79 -2.23 27.30
C GLU A 50 19.58 -1.57 27.98
N THR A 51 19.19 -0.36 27.55
CA THR A 51 18.07 0.36 28.11
C THR A 51 16.74 -0.38 27.85
N VAL A 52 16.56 -0.96 26.67
CA VAL A 52 15.39 -1.78 26.33
C VAL A 52 15.32 -3.04 27.20
N ARG A 53 16.44 -3.72 27.46
CA ARG A 53 16.50 -4.89 28.36
C ARG A 53 16.14 -4.54 29.77
N ALA A 54 16.53 -3.38 30.25
CA ALA A 54 16.25 -2.89 31.60
C ALA A 54 14.78 -2.53 31.83
N ILE A 55 13.95 -2.45 30.80
CA ILE A 55 12.51 -2.15 30.94
C ILE A 55 11.85 -3.23 31.80
N PRO A 56 11.26 -2.89 32.97
CA PRO A 56 10.55 -3.85 33.80
C PRO A 56 9.28 -4.35 33.09
N ASP A 57 8.98 -5.62 33.28
CA ASP A 57 7.78 -6.21 32.74
C ASP A 57 6.55 -5.55 33.34
N LYS A 58 5.62 -5.10 32.49
CA LYS A 58 4.33 -4.54 32.93
C LYS A 58 3.26 -5.61 32.72
N ALA A 59 2.48 -5.88 33.76
CA ALA A 59 1.30 -6.73 33.64
C ALA A 59 0.30 -6.08 32.68
N HIS A 60 -0.37 -6.90 31.89
CA HIS A 60 -1.45 -6.45 31.01
C HIS A 60 -2.62 -5.98 31.91
N ASP A 61 -3.08 -4.75 31.71
CA ASP A 61 -4.28 -4.28 32.39
C ASP A 61 -5.51 -4.80 31.64
N THR A 62 -6.21 -5.74 32.28
CA THR A 62 -7.37 -6.42 31.69
C THR A 62 -8.60 -5.52 31.54
N HIS A 63 -8.57 -4.32 32.11
CA HIS A 63 -9.69 -3.38 32.11
C HIS A 63 -9.62 -2.30 31.01
N ASP A 64 -8.50 -2.19 30.32
CA ASP A 64 -8.30 -1.14 29.30
C ASP A 64 -8.68 -1.65 27.91
N HIS A 65 -9.98 -1.72 27.65
CA HIS A 65 -10.52 -2.10 26.33
C HIS A 65 -10.21 -1.08 25.20
N ASN A 66 -9.71 0.11 25.54
CA ASN A 66 -9.39 1.17 24.59
C ASN A 66 -7.92 1.19 24.12
N ILE A 67 -7.11 0.20 24.49
CA ILE A 67 -5.68 0.11 24.14
C ILE A 67 -5.45 0.20 22.61
N LEU A 68 -6.40 -0.25 21.80
CA LEU A 68 -6.29 -0.24 20.35
C LEU A 68 -6.53 1.15 19.71
N LEU A 69 -7.21 2.05 20.39
CA LEU A 69 -7.62 3.36 19.90
C LEU A 69 -6.78 4.52 20.46
N SER A 70 -6.20 4.35 21.64
CA SER A 70 -5.38 5.38 22.30
C SER A 70 -3.91 5.20 21.96
N GLN A 71 -3.29 6.18 21.30
CA GLN A 71 -1.84 6.17 21.03
C GLN A 71 -1.02 6.25 22.30
N ASP A 72 -1.54 6.83 23.36
CA ASP A 72 -0.82 7.06 24.62
C ASP A 72 -0.72 5.81 25.51
N ASN A 73 -1.68 4.89 25.38
CA ASN A 73 -1.72 3.66 26.17
C ASN A 73 -1.20 2.40 25.45
N ASN A 74 -0.72 2.56 24.21
CA ASN A 74 -0.14 1.45 23.48
C ASN A 74 1.15 0.98 24.18
N LEU A 75 1.21 -0.32 24.53
CA LEU A 75 2.37 -0.92 25.17
C LEU A 75 3.68 -0.75 24.39
N ASP A 76 3.58 -0.66 23.05
CA ASP A 76 4.72 -0.43 22.16
C ASP A 76 5.28 0.99 22.32
N THR A 77 4.44 1.98 22.64
CA THR A 77 4.86 3.39 22.82
C THR A 77 5.94 3.52 23.89
N ARG A 78 5.90 2.68 24.93
CA ARG A 78 6.91 2.68 25.99
C ARG A 78 8.31 2.35 25.46
N TYR A 79 8.41 1.33 24.59
CA TYR A 79 9.67 0.92 23.97
C TYR A 79 10.13 1.97 22.96
N LEU A 80 9.22 2.48 22.17
CA LEU A 80 9.52 3.52 21.19
C LEU A 80 9.98 4.83 21.84
N ASN A 81 9.36 5.26 22.93
CA ASN A 81 9.76 6.48 23.63
C ASN A 81 11.16 6.38 24.23
N ILE A 82 11.53 5.22 24.76
CA ILE A 82 12.89 4.99 25.27
C ILE A 82 13.90 5.12 24.14
N VAL A 83 13.65 4.47 23.02
CA VAL A 83 14.53 4.57 21.84
C VAL A 83 14.61 6.01 21.33
N ARG A 84 13.50 6.74 21.30
CA ARG A 84 13.48 8.16 20.93
C ARG A 84 14.37 9.01 21.82
N ASN A 85 14.28 8.80 23.13
CA ASN A 85 15.08 9.55 24.10
C ASN A 85 16.59 9.27 23.96
N GLU A 86 16.97 8.01 23.68
CA GLU A 86 18.38 7.63 23.49
C GLU A 86 18.94 8.15 22.16
N LEU A 87 18.15 8.23 21.12
CA LEU A 87 18.58 8.78 19.81
C LEU A 87 18.67 10.31 19.82
N GLY A 88 18.03 10.97 20.79
CA GLY A 88 18.02 12.42 20.93
C GLY A 88 17.13 13.16 19.92
N ASP A 89 17.00 14.48 20.11
CA ASP A 89 16.12 15.31 19.31
C ASP A 89 16.85 16.10 18.20
N THR A 90 17.99 15.59 17.73
CA THR A 90 18.69 16.12 16.55
C THR A 90 17.97 15.67 15.26
N PRO A 91 18.14 16.37 14.13
CA PRO A 91 17.55 15.95 12.85
C PRO A 91 17.90 14.51 12.47
N GLU A 92 19.16 14.11 12.68
CA GLU A 92 19.67 12.76 12.44
C GLU A 92 19.05 11.75 13.42
N GLY A 93 18.94 12.11 14.70
CA GLY A 93 18.29 11.28 15.73
C GLY A 93 16.81 11.04 15.44
N ARG A 94 16.09 12.08 15.02
CA ARG A 94 14.68 11.99 14.59
C ARG A 94 14.51 11.11 13.36
N HIS A 95 15.41 11.24 12.38
CA HIS A 95 15.41 10.39 11.18
C HIS A 95 15.66 8.91 11.53
N SER A 96 16.69 8.62 12.33
CA SER A 96 17.00 7.27 12.81
C SER A 96 15.85 6.68 13.65
N PHE A 97 15.18 7.49 14.45
CA PHE A 97 13.98 7.06 15.18
C PHE A 97 12.81 6.73 14.26
N GLN A 98 12.60 7.51 13.21
CA GLN A 98 11.54 7.23 12.23
C GLN A 98 11.83 5.91 11.49
N GLN A 99 13.09 5.66 11.10
CA GLN A 99 13.52 4.38 10.53
C GLN A 99 13.29 3.22 11.51
N PHE A 100 13.71 3.37 12.75
CA PHE A 100 13.50 2.37 13.80
C PHE A 100 12.01 2.04 13.96
N ARG A 101 11.16 3.06 14.09
CA ARG A 101 9.71 2.89 14.24
C ARG A 101 9.07 2.20 13.04
N SER A 102 9.49 2.55 11.84
CA SER A 102 9.00 1.94 10.61
C SER A 102 9.37 0.46 10.56
N LEU A 103 10.62 0.14 10.82
CA LEU A 103 11.15 -1.22 10.82
C LEU A 103 10.55 -2.06 11.96
N TYR A 104 10.34 -1.46 13.13
CA TYR A 104 9.67 -2.11 14.27
C TYR A 104 8.27 -2.61 13.89
N ASN A 105 7.47 -1.75 13.26
CA ASN A 105 6.14 -2.12 12.81
C ASN A 105 6.15 -3.19 11.71
N GLN A 106 7.13 -3.15 10.81
CA GLN A 106 7.28 -4.14 9.74
C GLN A 106 7.75 -5.50 10.25
N MET A 107 8.69 -5.51 11.19
CA MET A 107 9.27 -6.73 11.76
C MET A 107 8.38 -7.40 12.80
N MET A 108 7.36 -6.71 13.29
CA MET A 108 6.43 -7.23 14.30
C MET A 108 5.76 -8.53 13.81
N MET A 109 5.17 -8.54 12.63
CA MET A 109 4.48 -9.71 12.09
C MET A 109 5.41 -10.93 11.89
N PRO A 110 6.53 -10.85 11.16
CA PRO A 110 7.41 -12.00 10.97
C PRO A 110 7.99 -12.54 12.27
N THR A 111 8.35 -11.65 13.22
CA THR A 111 8.91 -12.07 14.50
C THR A 111 7.90 -12.84 15.33
N MET A 112 6.65 -12.41 15.35
CA MET A 112 5.57 -13.10 16.05
C MET A 112 5.20 -14.43 15.40
N MET A 113 5.04 -14.45 14.07
CA MET A 113 4.70 -15.67 13.33
C MET A 113 5.73 -16.76 13.58
N GLY A 114 7.01 -16.39 13.74
CA GLY A 114 8.09 -17.30 14.11
C GLY A 114 7.92 -17.97 15.49
N LYS A 115 7.07 -17.45 16.36
CA LYS A 115 6.76 -18.02 17.68
C LYS A 115 5.41 -18.71 17.75
N ILE A 116 4.44 -18.22 16.98
CA ILE A 116 3.07 -18.76 16.97
C ILE A 116 2.99 -20.06 16.16
N LEU A 117 3.66 -20.11 15.01
CA LEU A 117 3.54 -21.25 14.09
C LEU A 117 4.43 -22.40 14.52
N PRO A 118 3.90 -23.64 14.61
CA PRO A 118 4.72 -24.85 14.74
C PRO A 118 5.70 -25.01 13.56
N ILE A 119 6.84 -25.64 13.78
CA ILE A 119 7.95 -25.75 12.82
C ILE A 119 7.48 -26.23 11.43
N GLY A 120 6.63 -27.26 11.36
CA GLY A 120 6.13 -27.77 10.09
C GLY A 120 5.21 -26.79 9.34
N VAL A 121 4.33 -26.11 10.08
CA VAL A 121 3.42 -25.09 9.52
C VAL A 121 4.21 -23.85 9.10
N MET A 122 5.24 -23.47 9.84
CA MET A 122 6.15 -22.40 9.46
C MET A 122 6.87 -22.69 8.14
N GLY A 123 7.35 -23.93 7.96
CA GLY A 123 7.96 -24.34 6.69
C GLY A 123 6.99 -24.23 5.52
N LEU A 124 5.75 -24.71 5.69
CA LEU A 124 4.69 -24.56 4.68
C LEU A 124 4.38 -23.09 4.39
N PHE A 125 4.29 -22.26 5.42
CA PHE A 125 4.08 -20.82 5.28
C PHE A 125 5.22 -20.14 4.48
N CYS A 126 6.48 -20.47 4.78
CA CYS A 126 7.62 -19.96 4.03
C CYS A 126 7.57 -20.37 2.55
N VAL A 127 7.26 -21.62 2.25
CA VAL A 127 7.09 -22.09 0.86
C VAL A 127 5.98 -21.34 0.15
N LEU A 128 4.85 -21.14 0.83
CA LEU A 128 3.71 -20.39 0.29
C LEU A 128 4.08 -18.92 0.00
N MET A 129 4.83 -18.27 0.89
CA MET A 129 5.32 -16.89 0.68
C MET A 129 6.28 -16.81 -0.52
N VAL A 130 7.20 -17.76 -0.66
CA VAL A 130 8.10 -17.81 -1.83
C VAL A 130 7.31 -18.04 -3.12
N MET A 131 6.34 -18.96 -3.12
CA MET A 131 5.49 -19.19 -4.29
C MET A 131 4.68 -17.94 -4.69
N LEU A 132 4.11 -17.23 -3.71
CA LEU A 132 3.39 -15.96 -3.96
C LEU A 132 4.31 -14.90 -4.56
N LEU A 133 5.53 -14.77 -4.04
CA LEU A 133 6.53 -13.84 -4.55
C LEU A 133 6.84 -14.14 -6.02
N VAL A 134 7.24 -15.38 -6.32
CA VAL A 134 7.60 -15.81 -7.69
C VAL A 134 6.44 -15.62 -8.65
N SER A 135 5.23 -16.03 -8.28
CA SER A 135 4.03 -15.91 -9.12
C SER A 135 3.66 -14.46 -9.43
N THR A 136 3.82 -13.58 -8.45
CA THR A 136 3.47 -12.16 -8.60
C THR A 136 4.49 -11.40 -9.46
N ASP A 137 5.77 -11.65 -9.25
CA ASP A 137 6.84 -10.95 -9.96
C ASP A 137 6.95 -11.39 -11.41
N ASP A 138 6.79 -12.68 -11.69
CA ASP A 138 6.77 -13.21 -13.05
C ASP A 138 5.71 -12.52 -13.92
N SER A 139 4.49 -12.44 -13.41
CA SER A 139 3.39 -11.77 -14.11
C SER A 139 3.64 -10.27 -14.33
N ARG A 140 4.23 -9.58 -13.37
CA ARG A 140 4.56 -8.14 -13.47
C ARG A 140 5.64 -7.89 -14.50
N ILE A 141 6.71 -8.69 -14.49
CA ILE A 141 7.82 -8.60 -15.44
C ILE A 141 7.32 -8.83 -16.87
N PHE A 142 6.52 -9.89 -17.05
CA PHE A 142 5.96 -10.22 -18.37
C PHE A 142 5.04 -9.12 -18.89
N ASN A 143 4.13 -8.60 -18.07
CA ASN A 143 3.24 -7.51 -18.44
C ASN A 143 4.02 -6.23 -18.79
N ALA A 144 5.02 -5.86 -17.98
CA ALA A 144 5.86 -4.69 -18.26
C ALA A 144 6.61 -4.84 -19.59
N ALA A 145 7.18 -6.02 -19.85
CA ALA A 145 7.84 -6.31 -21.13
C ALA A 145 6.87 -6.25 -22.32
N GLY A 146 5.64 -6.76 -22.14
CA GLY A 146 4.57 -6.67 -23.13
C GLY A 146 4.19 -5.23 -23.47
N CYS A 147 3.94 -4.40 -22.44
CA CYS A 147 3.64 -2.98 -22.61
C CYS A 147 4.78 -2.22 -23.31
N ILE A 148 6.02 -2.45 -22.94
CA ILE A 148 7.18 -1.83 -23.60
C ILE A 148 7.20 -2.15 -25.09
N ILE A 149 6.96 -3.40 -25.45
CA ILE A 149 6.96 -3.80 -26.87
C ILE A 149 5.76 -3.22 -27.61
N GLN A 150 4.55 -3.39 -27.06
CA GLN A 150 3.32 -2.99 -27.73
C GLN A 150 3.15 -1.48 -27.84
N ASP A 151 3.49 -0.76 -26.76
CA ASP A 151 3.17 0.66 -26.67
C ASP A 151 4.38 1.56 -27.00
N MET A 152 5.61 1.05 -26.81
CA MET A 152 6.81 1.84 -27.08
C MET A 152 7.54 1.39 -28.36
N VAL A 153 7.67 0.08 -28.63
CA VAL A 153 8.49 -0.40 -29.74
C VAL A 153 7.68 -0.51 -31.04
N LEU A 154 6.51 -1.17 -31.00
CA LEU A 154 5.71 -1.40 -32.21
C LEU A 154 5.24 -0.12 -32.92
N PRO A 155 4.83 0.97 -32.23
CA PRO A 155 4.42 2.20 -32.91
C PRO A 155 5.51 2.87 -33.73
N PHE A 156 6.79 2.65 -33.39
CA PHE A 156 7.93 3.18 -34.16
C PHE A 156 8.33 2.33 -35.35
N LEU A 157 7.78 1.11 -35.46
CA LEU A 157 8.08 0.21 -36.55
C LEU A 157 7.12 0.44 -37.74
N LYS A 158 7.68 0.71 -38.90
CA LYS A 158 6.91 0.93 -40.14
C LYS A 158 6.29 -0.35 -40.74
N LYS A 159 6.76 -1.52 -40.33
CA LYS A 159 6.29 -2.83 -40.83
C LYS A 159 5.95 -3.74 -39.65
N PRO A 160 4.91 -4.57 -39.76
CA PRO A 160 4.59 -5.56 -38.73
C PRO A 160 5.72 -6.57 -38.56
N LEU A 161 6.04 -6.90 -37.32
CA LEU A 161 7.05 -7.90 -37.00
C LEU A 161 6.56 -9.32 -37.33
N SER A 162 7.48 -10.18 -37.81
CA SER A 162 7.16 -11.59 -37.93
C SER A 162 6.93 -12.20 -36.49
N PRO A 163 6.07 -13.23 -36.36
CA PRO A 163 5.82 -13.86 -35.07
C PRO A 163 7.09 -14.35 -34.35
N LYS A 164 8.07 -14.85 -35.10
CA LYS A 164 9.36 -15.30 -34.56
C LYS A 164 10.18 -14.13 -33.99
N THR A 165 10.27 -13.03 -34.73
CA THR A 165 11.00 -11.83 -34.29
C THR A 165 10.32 -11.20 -33.08
N HIS A 166 8.98 -11.15 -33.05
CA HIS A 166 8.21 -10.66 -31.91
C HIS A 166 8.50 -11.46 -30.63
N MET A 167 8.51 -12.79 -30.72
CA MET A 167 8.82 -13.66 -29.57
C MET A 167 10.26 -13.50 -29.08
N VAL A 168 11.23 -13.33 -29.97
CA VAL A 168 12.63 -13.08 -29.60
C VAL A 168 12.76 -11.73 -28.90
N LEU A 169 12.11 -10.69 -29.43
CA LEU A 169 12.09 -9.37 -28.85
C LEU A 169 11.45 -9.37 -27.45
N LEU A 170 10.33 -10.10 -27.29
CA LEU A 170 9.66 -10.25 -26.01
C LEU A 170 10.57 -10.90 -24.95
N ARG A 171 11.29 -11.97 -25.31
CA ARG A 171 12.24 -12.61 -24.41
C ARG A 171 13.36 -11.68 -23.96
N TRP A 172 13.96 -10.95 -24.89
CA TRP A 172 15.02 -9.98 -24.55
C TRP A 172 14.49 -8.82 -23.72
N CYS A 173 13.29 -8.34 -24.02
CA CYS A 173 12.65 -7.30 -23.22
C CYS A 173 12.36 -7.79 -21.80
N THR A 174 11.87 -9.03 -21.64
CA THR A 174 11.65 -9.65 -20.32
C THR A 174 12.93 -9.74 -19.51
N VAL A 175 14.04 -10.17 -20.13
CA VAL A 175 15.37 -10.20 -19.48
C VAL A 175 15.81 -8.79 -19.08
N GLY A 176 15.62 -7.81 -19.96
CA GLY A 176 15.95 -6.40 -19.68
C GLY A 176 15.17 -5.82 -18.50
N VAL A 177 13.85 -6.08 -18.45
CA VAL A 177 12.99 -5.65 -17.33
C VAL A 177 13.38 -6.36 -16.03
N SER A 178 13.69 -7.66 -16.08
CA SER A 178 14.15 -8.41 -14.90
C SER A 178 15.46 -7.84 -14.36
N LEU A 179 16.41 -7.53 -15.24
CA LEU A 179 17.68 -6.92 -14.86
C LEU A 179 17.47 -5.51 -14.29
N PHE A 180 16.57 -4.73 -14.87
CA PHE A 180 16.22 -3.41 -14.35
C PHE A 180 15.65 -3.51 -12.92
N PHE A 181 14.71 -4.43 -12.66
CA PHE A 181 14.19 -4.64 -11.33
C PHE A 181 15.24 -5.11 -10.34
N LEU A 182 16.17 -5.98 -10.75
CA LEU A 182 17.30 -6.40 -9.92
C LEU A 182 18.18 -5.20 -9.54
N VAL A 183 18.54 -4.38 -10.51
CA VAL A 183 19.37 -3.18 -10.27
C VAL A 183 18.65 -2.22 -9.33
N VAL A 184 17.38 -1.93 -9.57
CA VAL A 184 16.57 -1.09 -8.69
C VAL A 184 16.53 -1.66 -7.27
N ALA A 185 16.30 -2.96 -7.12
CA ALA A 185 16.27 -3.63 -5.82
C ALA A 185 17.60 -3.54 -5.05
N LEU A 186 18.74 -3.56 -5.76
CA LEU A 186 20.05 -3.42 -5.13
C LEU A 186 20.35 -1.98 -4.66
N PHE A 187 19.87 -0.99 -5.40
CA PHE A 187 20.09 0.43 -5.06
C PHE A 187 19.04 1.00 -4.08
N PHE A 188 17.86 0.43 -4.03
CA PHE A 188 16.84 0.86 -3.07
C PHE A 188 17.01 0.09 -1.75
N SER A 189 17.48 0.80 -0.72
CA SER A 189 17.44 0.28 0.64
C SER A 189 15.99 0.04 1.05
N GLN A 190 15.62 -1.22 1.21
CA GLN A 190 14.23 -1.65 1.41
C GLN A 190 13.78 -1.55 2.86
N MET A 191 14.69 -1.29 3.78
CA MET A 191 14.44 -1.35 5.21
C MET A 191 13.60 -0.17 5.70
N ASP A 192 13.74 0.98 5.04
CA ASP A 192 13.12 2.22 5.47
C ASP A 192 11.85 2.48 4.64
N TYR A 193 10.69 2.50 5.22
CA TYR A 193 9.48 3.00 4.55
C TYR A 193 8.82 2.11 3.48
N ILE A 194 8.99 0.79 3.52
CA ILE A 194 8.40 -0.11 2.50
C ILE A 194 6.89 0.09 2.33
N ASN A 195 6.14 0.19 3.42
CA ASN A 195 4.69 0.42 3.36
C ASN A 195 4.35 1.80 2.77
N MET A 196 5.12 2.81 3.13
CA MET A 196 4.99 4.16 2.60
C MET A 196 5.29 4.17 1.09
N PHE A 197 6.41 3.61 0.68
CA PHE A 197 6.80 3.51 -0.71
C PHE A 197 5.74 2.77 -1.54
N THR A 198 5.28 1.61 -1.08
CA THR A 198 4.26 0.81 -1.78
C THR A 198 2.95 1.58 -1.92
N THR A 199 2.49 2.24 -0.86
CA THR A 199 1.25 3.02 -0.89
C THR A 199 1.34 4.20 -1.86
N ILE A 200 2.47 4.91 -1.87
CA ILE A 200 2.66 6.06 -2.76
C ILE A 200 2.88 5.61 -4.20
N MET A 201 3.54 4.47 -4.44
CA MET A 201 3.61 3.89 -5.78
C MET A 201 2.24 3.47 -6.31
N CYS A 202 1.38 2.90 -5.47
CA CYS A 202 -0.02 2.67 -5.81
C CYS A 202 -0.78 3.98 -6.10
N ALA A 203 -0.53 5.02 -5.30
CA ALA A 203 -1.11 6.34 -5.51
C ALA A 203 -0.67 6.97 -6.84
N PHE A 204 0.60 6.82 -7.21
CA PHE A 204 1.14 7.27 -8.48
C PHE A 204 0.40 6.65 -9.67
N TRP A 205 0.18 5.33 -9.63
CA TRP A 205 -0.56 4.62 -10.68
C TRP A 205 -2.05 4.92 -10.68
N LEU A 206 -2.72 4.69 -9.57
CA LEU A 206 -4.19 4.84 -9.48
C LEU A 206 -4.62 6.31 -9.48
N GLY A 207 -3.84 7.19 -8.84
CA GLY A 207 -4.11 8.61 -8.82
C GLY A 207 -4.03 9.22 -10.22
N GLY A 208 -2.99 8.89 -10.99
CA GLY A 208 -2.86 9.41 -12.36
C GLY A 208 -3.74 8.70 -13.38
N ALA A 209 -3.64 7.37 -13.48
CA ALA A 209 -4.27 6.58 -14.54
C ALA A 209 -5.73 6.21 -14.24
N GLY A 210 -6.14 6.09 -12.96
CA GLY A 210 -7.50 5.69 -12.58
C GLY A 210 -8.60 6.55 -13.19
N PRO A 211 -8.58 7.87 -12.99
CA PRO A 211 -9.57 8.76 -13.58
C PRO A 211 -9.59 8.72 -15.11
N ILE A 212 -8.43 8.58 -15.77
CA ILE A 212 -8.32 8.48 -17.21
C ILE A 212 -9.07 7.26 -17.73
N MET A 213 -8.87 6.10 -17.10
CA MET A 213 -9.54 4.85 -17.47
C MET A 213 -11.05 4.94 -17.24
N VAL A 214 -11.47 5.39 -16.06
CA VAL A 214 -12.90 5.44 -15.73
C VAL A 214 -13.62 6.47 -16.58
N PHE A 215 -13.19 7.71 -16.60
CA PHE A 215 -13.89 8.77 -17.30
C PHE A 215 -13.69 8.69 -18.82
N GLY A 216 -12.53 8.22 -19.29
CA GLY A 216 -12.27 8.04 -20.72
C GLY A 216 -13.15 6.95 -21.36
N LEU A 217 -13.46 5.87 -20.63
CA LEU A 217 -14.27 4.77 -21.15
C LEU A 217 -15.78 4.93 -20.91
N TYR A 218 -16.16 5.60 -19.81
CA TYR A 218 -17.57 5.66 -19.40
C TYR A 218 -18.23 7.02 -19.60
N THR A 219 -17.47 8.08 -19.93
CA THR A 219 -18.03 9.41 -20.13
C THR A 219 -17.78 9.96 -21.52
N ARG A 220 -18.64 10.89 -21.96
CA ARG A 220 -18.53 11.53 -23.27
C ARG A 220 -17.80 12.87 -23.26
N PHE A 221 -17.44 13.37 -22.07
CA PHE A 221 -16.75 14.66 -21.92
C PHE A 221 -15.24 14.53 -21.81
N GLY A 222 -14.74 13.31 -21.59
CA GLY A 222 -13.30 13.06 -21.45
C GLY A 222 -12.51 13.48 -22.69
N ASN A 223 -11.38 14.13 -22.47
CA ASN A 223 -10.47 14.52 -23.54
C ASN A 223 -8.99 14.42 -23.12
N LEU A 224 -8.10 14.62 -24.07
CA LEU A 224 -6.65 14.50 -23.88
C LEU A 224 -6.12 15.49 -22.83
N THR A 225 -6.66 16.71 -22.79
CA THR A 225 -6.22 17.73 -21.82
C THR A 225 -6.59 17.32 -20.40
N GLY A 226 -7.81 16.82 -20.18
CA GLY A 226 -8.22 16.27 -18.89
C GLY A 226 -7.33 15.09 -18.45
N ALA A 227 -6.97 14.19 -19.39
CA ALA A 227 -6.08 13.08 -19.12
C ALA A 227 -4.68 13.55 -18.67
N TRP A 228 -4.09 14.52 -19.35
CA TRP A 228 -2.81 15.11 -18.92
C TRP A 228 -2.90 15.82 -17.58
N CYS A 229 -3.97 16.57 -17.32
CA CYS A 229 -4.18 17.19 -16.02
C CYS A 229 -4.27 16.15 -14.90
N ALA A 230 -5.04 15.08 -15.06
CA ALA A 230 -5.14 14.02 -14.08
C ALA A 230 -3.78 13.35 -13.81
N LEU A 231 -3.03 13.04 -14.87
CA LEU A 231 -1.73 12.42 -14.75
C LEU A 231 -0.74 13.32 -14.01
N ILE A 232 -0.62 14.58 -14.40
CA ILE A 232 0.34 15.52 -13.81
C ILE A 232 -0.01 15.81 -12.35
N PHE A 233 -1.26 16.17 -12.05
CA PHE A 233 -1.65 16.53 -10.69
C PHE A 233 -1.76 15.31 -9.77
N GLY A 234 -2.31 14.19 -10.25
CA GLY A 234 -2.42 12.97 -9.45
C GLY A 234 -1.06 12.36 -9.14
N SER A 235 -0.28 12.03 -10.18
CA SER A 235 1.05 11.44 -10.00
C SER A 235 2.03 12.42 -9.37
N GLY A 236 1.93 13.72 -9.71
CA GLY A 236 2.76 14.77 -9.13
C GLY A 236 2.56 14.91 -7.61
N THR A 237 1.31 14.92 -7.16
CA THR A 237 0.99 14.97 -5.71
C THR A 237 1.54 13.76 -4.96
N SER A 238 1.42 12.57 -5.54
CA SER A 238 1.97 11.35 -4.94
C SER A 238 3.50 11.40 -4.83
N LEU A 239 4.17 11.89 -5.88
CA LEU A 239 5.63 12.02 -5.90
C LEU A 239 6.11 13.09 -4.88
N LEU A 240 5.43 14.24 -4.82
CA LEU A 240 5.72 15.26 -3.82
C LEU A 240 5.51 14.72 -2.40
N GLY A 241 4.44 13.96 -2.17
CA GLY A 241 4.19 13.29 -0.90
C GLY A 241 5.32 12.36 -0.49
N LEU A 242 5.87 11.58 -1.43
CA LEU A 242 7.03 10.71 -1.18
C LEU A 242 8.27 11.51 -0.79
N ILE A 243 8.57 12.57 -1.54
CA ILE A 243 9.72 13.43 -1.27
C ILE A 243 9.59 14.09 0.11
N PHE A 244 8.40 14.59 0.45
CA PHE A 244 8.16 15.25 1.72
C PHE A 244 8.23 14.27 2.90
N GLN A 245 7.62 13.09 2.79
CA GLN A 245 7.70 12.10 3.86
C GLN A 245 9.12 11.60 4.10
N ARG A 246 9.89 11.37 3.03
CA ARG A 246 11.27 10.87 3.15
C ARG A 246 12.22 11.89 3.75
N ASN A 247 12.08 13.14 3.38
CA ASN A 247 13.01 14.21 3.78
C ASN A 247 12.49 15.05 4.95
N TRP A 248 11.37 14.65 5.59
CA TRP A 248 10.69 15.46 6.59
C TRP A 248 11.57 15.80 7.77
N ALA A 249 12.07 14.81 8.48
CA ALA A 249 12.82 14.98 9.73
C ALA A 249 14.18 15.64 9.51
N LEU A 250 14.84 15.40 8.35
CA LEU A 250 16.20 15.89 8.07
C LEU A 250 16.23 17.32 7.55
N TYR A 251 15.31 17.65 6.62
CA TYR A 251 15.41 18.91 5.88
C TYR A 251 14.18 19.80 6.03
N ILE A 252 12.98 19.22 5.91
CA ILE A 252 11.76 20.03 5.77
C ILE A 252 11.32 20.59 7.13
N TYR A 253 11.22 19.76 8.14
CA TYR A 253 10.82 20.21 9.48
C TYR A 253 11.80 21.22 10.08
N PRO A 254 13.13 21.00 10.05
CA PRO A 254 14.08 22.02 10.53
C PRO A 254 13.95 23.34 9.79
N PHE A 255 13.81 23.32 8.45
CA PHE A 255 13.60 24.52 7.67
C PHE A 255 12.33 25.28 8.07
N LEU A 256 11.21 24.56 8.29
CA LEU A 256 9.96 25.19 8.76
C LEU A 256 10.09 25.75 10.18
N ALA A 257 10.85 25.08 11.03
CA ALA A 257 11.11 25.53 12.40
C ALA A 257 11.96 26.82 12.41
N ASP A 258 12.99 26.88 11.57
CA ASP A 258 13.87 28.08 11.43
C ASP A 258 13.09 29.29 10.91
N GLN A 259 12.08 29.07 10.05
CA GLN A 259 11.20 30.14 9.56
C GLN A 259 10.06 30.50 10.53
N GLY A 260 9.88 29.74 11.61
CA GLY A 260 8.78 29.94 12.57
C GLY A 260 7.38 29.61 12.02
N TRP A 261 7.28 28.78 10.98
CA TRP A 261 6.01 28.45 10.33
C TRP A 261 5.31 27.24 10.94
N VAL A 262 5.94 26.55 11.87
CA VAL A 262 5.43 25.31 12.46
C VAL A 262 4.06 25.51 13.11
N ASP A 263 3.91 26.52 13.95
CA ASP A 263 2.65 26.78 14.66
C ASP A 263 1.51 27.21 13.72
N SER A 264 1.83 28.01 12.70
CA SER A 264 0.85 28.45 11.71
C SER A 264 0.36 27.27 10.86
N LEU A 265 1.27 26.39 10.46
CA LEU A 265 0.94 25.18 9.71
C LEU A 265 0.20 24.16 10.59
N ASP A 266 0.57 23.99 11.86
CA ASP A 266 -0.14 23.12 12.79
C ASP A 266 -1.61 23.56 12.96
N ASN A 267 -1.84 24.83 13.18
CA ASN A 267 -3.18 25.39 13.29
C ASN A 267 -3.99 25.21 11.98
N PHE A 268 -3.36 25.42 10.84
CA PHE A 268 -4.00 25.18 9.54
C PHE A 268 -4.38 23.71 9.34
N LEU A 269 -3.45 22.78 9.59
CA LEU A 269 -3.66 21.35 9.44
C LEU A 269 -4.76 20.84 10.37
N ARG A 270 -4.76 21.27 11.63
CA ARG A 270 -5.83 20.96 12.61
C ARG A 270 -7.17 21.47 12.14
N THR A 271 -7.25 22.71 11.68
CA THR A 271 -8.51 23.29 11.18
C THR A 271 -9.05 22.51 9.98
N VAL A 272 -8.19 22.10 9.06
CA VAL A 272 -8.60 21.31 7.88
C VAL A 272 -9.02 19.89 8.25
N SER A 273 -8.37 19.27 9.22
CA SER A 273 -8.69 17.90 9.67
C SER A 273 -9.82 17.83 10.70
N ASP A 274 -10.18 18.92 11.35
CA ASP A 274 -11.21 18.97 12.41
C ASP A 274 -12.56 18.36 12.02
N PRO A 275 -13.11 18.61 10.81
CA PRO A 275 -14.37 17.98 10.38
C PRO A 275 -14.32 16.45 10.31
N PHE A 276 -13.12 15.86 10.25
CA PHE A 276 -12.90 14.41 10.13
C PHE A 276 -12.46 13.75 11.44
N ASN A 277 -12.41 14.51 12.54
CA ASN A 277 -12.09 14.00 13.87
C ASN A 277 -13.20 13.02 14.35
N PRO A 278 -12.91 11.84 14.94
CA PRO A 278 -11.58 11.37 15.39
C PRO A 278 -10.77 10.58 14.35
N TRP A 279 -11.28 10.38 13.14
CA TRP A 279 -10.68 9.49 12.14
C TRP A 279 -9.38 10.01 11.54
N ILE A 280 -9.30 11.31 11.30
CA ILE A 280 -8.15 12.00 10.71
C ILE A 280 -7.79 13.18 11.62
N GLN A 281 -6.55 13.20 12.08
CA GLN A 281 -6.00 14.28 12.88
C GLN A 281 -4.61 14.64 12.35
N TRP A 282 -4.50 15.78 11.69
CA TRP A 282 -3.24 16.27 11.19
C TRP A 282 -2.61 17.21 12.20
N GLN A 283 -1.45 16.81 12.72
CA GLN A 283 -0.68 17.57 13.68
C GLN A 283 0.78 17.62 13.23
N MET A 284 1.42 18.78 13.45
CA MET A 284 2.85 18.89 13.17
C MET A 284 3.65 18.06 14.17
N ASP A 285 4.46 17.15 13.65
CA ASP A 285 5.37 16.29 14.40
C ASP A 285 6.77 16.42 13.79
N ALA A 286 7.78 16.63 14.64
CA ALA A 286 9.17 16.74 14.21
C ALA A 286 9.73 15.46 13.58
N VAL A 287 9.16 14.30 13.94
CA VAL A 287 9.63 12.99 13.47
C VAL A 287 8.87 12.54 12.23
N LYS A 288 7.57 12.75 12.20
CA LYS A 288 6.69 12.18 11.18
C LYS A 288 5.99 13.26 10.38
N PHE A 289 5.93 13.10 9.06
CA PHE A 289 5.10 13.95 8.21
C PHE A 289 3.63 13.88 8.64
N PRO A 290 2.93 15.02 8.77
CA PRO A 290 1.58 15.10 9.34
C PRO A 290 0.53 14.27 8.60
N ILE A 291 0.66 14.18 7.27
CA ILE A 291 -0.30 13.49 6.40
C ILE A 291 0.19 12.07 6.15
N ASN A 292 -0.65 11.09 6.43
CA ASN A 292 -0.32 9.67 6.23
C ASN A 292 -0.26 9.30 4.73
N SER A 293 0.48 8.26 4.37
CA SER A 293 0.58 7.79 2.98
C SER A 293 -0.77 7.41 2.37
N TYR A 294 -1.69 6.85 3.14
CA TYR A 294 -3.06 6.54 2.69
C TYR A 294 -3.90 7.79 2.44
N GLU A 295 -3.69 8.82 3.24
CA GLU A 295 -4.35 10.13 3.06
C GLU A 295 -3.80 10.84 1.83
N ILE A 296 -2.47 10.80 1.61
CA ILE A 296 -1.85 11.28 0.37
C ILE A 296 -2.43 10.56 -0.84
N PHE A 297 -2.61 9.24 -0.75
CA PHE A 297 -3.25 8.46 -1.81
C PHE A 297 -4.67 8.96 -2.12
N PHE A 298 -5.47 9.18 -1.09
CA PHE A 298 -6.83 9.70 -1.25
C PHE A 298 -6.84 11.11 -1.83
N ILE A 299 -6.00 12.01 -1.31
CA ILE A 299 -5.87 13.39 -1.81
C ILE A 299 -5.43 13.39 -3.28
N SER A 300 -4.44 12.59 -3.63
CA SER A 300 -3.95 12.44 -5.00
C SER A 300 -5.05 11.97 -5.95
N MET A 301 -5.85 10.98 -5.53
CA MET A 301 -6.97 10.47 -6.32
C MET A 301 -8.07 11.53 -6.51
N MET A 302 -8.45 12.26 -5.44
CA MET A 302 -9.44 13.33 -5.52
C MET A 302 -8.97 14.47 -6.40
N LEU A 303 -7.70 14.87 -6.28
CA LEU A 303 -7.10 15.91 -7.10
C LEU A 303 -7.03 15.50 -8.58
N ALA A 304 -6.70 14.24 -8.85
CA ALA A 304 -6.69 13.70 -10.22
C ALA A 304 -8.09 13.69 -10.85
N ILE A 305 -9.12 13.28 -10.09
CA ILE A 305 -10.52 13.32 -10.54
C ILE A 305 -10.94 14.76 -10.83
N GLY A 306 -10.70 15.66 -9.89
CA GLY A 306 -11.06 17.07 -10.04
C GLY A 306 -10.35 17.73 -11.22
N SER A 307 -9.05 17.51 -11.37
CA SER A 307 -8.25 18.07 -12.47
C SER A 307 -8.64 17.46 -13.83
N TYR A 308 -9.00 16.17 -13.88
CA TYR A 308 -9.55 15.55 -15.10
C TYR A 308 -10.84 16.23 -15.54
N ILE A 309 -11.78 16.39 -14.60
CA ILE A 309 -13.08 17.00 -14.88
C ILE A 309 -12.89 18.45 -15.34
N ILE A 310 -12.14 19.25 -14.57
CA ILE A 310 -11.89 20.66 -14.89
C ILE A 310 -11.18 20.80 -16.23
N GLY A 311 -10.10 20.08 -16.45
CA GLY A 311 -9.33 20.10 -17.70
C GLY A 311 -10.16 19.65 -18.91
N SER A 312 -11.04 18.66 -18.72
CA SER A 312 -11.94 18.19 -19.78
C SER A 312 -13.03 19.21 -20.13
N PHE A 313 -13.58 19.91 -19.14
CA PHE A 313 -14.60 20.94 -19.39
C PHE A 313 -14.02 22.22 -19.99
N LEU A 314 -12.83 22.64 -19.57
CA LEU A 314 -12.17 23.83 -20.12
C LEU A 314 -11.84 23.70 -21.62
N THR A 315 -11.57 22.47 -22.07
CA THR A 315 -11.20 22.17 -23.47
C THR A 315 -12.20 21.24 -24.13
N TYR A 316 -13.49 21.35 -23.77
CA TYR A 316 -14.51 20.44 -24.20
C TYR A 316 -14.58 20.33 -25.73
N LYS A 317 -14.43 19.12 -26.22
CA LYS A 317 -14.68 18.74 -27.61
C LYS A 317 -15.63 17.55 -27.62
N PRO A 318 -16.75 17.64 -28.34
CA PRO A 318 -17.68 16.52 -28.42
C PRO A 318 -16.96 15.31 -29.05
N TYR A 319 -16.97 14.21 -28.31
CA TYR A 319 -16.36 12.97 -28.73
C TYR A 319 -17.43 11.86 -28.85
N ASN A 320 -17.37 11.15 -29.97
CA ASN A 320 -18.30 10.04 -30.20
C ASN A 320 -17.78 8.76 -29.54
N LEU A 321 -18.26 8.50 -28.29
CA LEU A 321 -17.91 7.33 -27.51
C LEU A 321 -18.36 6.02 -28.17
N ASP A 322 -19.44 6.04 -28.96
CA ASP A 322 -19.96 4.86 -29.63
C ASP A 322 -19.01 4.35 -30.72
N ARG A 323 -18.22 5.25 -31.35
CA ARG A 323 -17.14 4.89 -32.27
C ARG A 323 -15.99 4.16 -31.53
N LEU A 324 -15.59 4.64 -30.32
CA LEU A 324 -14.54 3.98 -29.53
C LEU A 324 -14.98 2.60 -29.05
N LEU A 325 -16.24 2.47 -28.66
CA LEU A 325 -16.78 1.24 -28.09
C LEU A 325 -17.40 0.31 -29.14
N HIS A 326 -17.19 0.58 -30.43
CA HIS A 326 -17.74 -0.20 -31.55
C HIS A 326 -19.25 -0.49 -31.36
N ARG A 327 -20.05 0.56 -31.07
CA ARG A 327 -21.48 0.43 -30.79
C ARG A 327 -22.33 1.08 -31.90
N GLY A 328 -23.55 0.56 -32.11
CA GLY A 328 -24.49 1.09 -33.07
C GLY A 328 -23.98 0.97 -34.51
N GLU A 329 -23.88 2.08 -35.23
CA GLU A 329 -23.40 2.14 -36.63
C GLU A 329 -21.93 1.71 -36.80
N TYR A 330 -21.15 1.73 -35.71
CA TYR A 330 -19.75 1.34 -35.71
C TYR A 330 -19.53 -0.11 -35.23
N SER A 331 -20.60 -0.89 -35.09
CA SER A 331 -20.51 -2.30 -34.71
C SER A 331 -20.02 -3.14 -35.88
N ASP A 332 -18.97 -3.95 -35.66
CA ASP A 332 -18.39 -4.84 -36.68
C ASP A 332 -19.30 -6.03 -37.07
N GLY A 333 -20.61 -5.88 -36.93
CA GLY A 333 -21.61 -6.88 -37.30
C GLY A 333 -21.83 -8.01 -36.27
N HIS A 334 -21.06 -8.06 -35.23
CA HIS A 334 -21.34 -8.93 -34.09
C HIS A 334 -22.38 -8.27 -33.17
N VAL A 335 -23.64 -8.50 -33.45
CA VAL A 335 -24.73 -8.11 -32.56
C VAL A 335 -24.64 -9.00 -31.32
N VAL A 336 -23.96 -8.53 -30.28
CA VAL A 336 -24.08 -9.15 -28.96
C VAL A 336 -25.49 -8.84 -28.47
N GLU A 337 -26.37 -9.80 -28.52
CA GLU A 337 -27.72 -9.69 -27.95
C GLU A 337 -27.59 -9.28 -26.48
N ARG A 338 -27.92 -8.04 -26.17
CA ARG A 338 -27.95 -7.56 -24.80
C ARG A 338 -29.11 -8.20 -24.06
N GLN A 339 -28.83 -9.25 -23.33
CA GLN A 339 -29.83 -9.80 -22.40
C GLN A 339 -30.27 -8.72 -21.43
N GLN A 340 -31.58 -8.49 -21.34
CA GLN A 340 -32.14 -7.51 -20.41
C GLN A 340 -31.85 -7.92 -18.96
N TRP A 341 -31.60 -6.94 -18.09
CA TRP A 341 -31.38 -7.15 -16.67
C TRP A 341 -32.72 -7.55 -16.04
N THR A 342 -32.75 -8.73 -15.44
CA THR A 342 -33.88 -9.20 -14.65
C THR A 342 -33.39 -9.67 -13.29
N LEU A 343 -34.23 -9.59 -12.25
CA LEU A 343 -33.84 -10.04 -10.91
C LEU A 343 -33.31 -11.48 -10.90
N ARG A 344 -33.80 -12.31 -11.84
CA ARG A 344 -33.41 -13.72 -11.97
C ARG A 344 -32.01 -13.92 -12.56
N ASN A 345 -31.50 -12.99 -13.36
CA ASN A 345 -30.22 -13.12 -14.05
C ASN A 345 -29.15 -12.15 -13.57
N VAL A 346 -29.46 -11.30 -12.58
CA VAL A 346 -28.52 -10.30 -12.03
C VAL A 346 -27.21 -10.94 -11.59
N PHE A 347 -27.28 -11.98 -10.77
CA PHE A 347 -26.08 -12.67 -10.28
C PHE A 347 -25.32 -13.39 -11.38
N ALA A 348 -26.00 -14.04 -12.32
CA ALA A 348 -25.35 -14.67 -13.45
C ALA A 348 -24.59 -13.63 -14.33
N LYS A 349 -25.19 -12.46 -14.51
CA LYS A 349 -24.54 -11.35 -15.23
C LYS A 349 -23.41 -10.70 -14.45
N LEU A 350 -23.53 -10.56 -13.13
CA LEU A 350 -22.44 -10.08 -12.27
C LEU A 350 -21.22 -11.01 -12.33
N LEU A 351 -21.47 -12.32 -12.44
CA LEU A 351 -20.44 -13.34 -12.58
C LEU A 351 -20.00 -13.55 -14.03
N SER A 352 -20.51 -12.73 -14.96
CA SER A 352 -20.22 -12.85 -16.40
C SER A 352 -20.52 -14.25 -16.96
N ILE A 353 -21.49 -14.99 -16.40
CA ILE A 353 -21.89 -16.31 -16.84
C ILE A 353 -22.66 -16.16 -18.17
N THR A 354 -22.06 -16.61 -19.25
CA THR A 354 -22.66 -16.63 -20.59
C THR A 354 -23.39 -17.96 -20.84
N PRO A 355 -24.27 -18.02 -21.88
CA PRO A 355 -24.92 -19.28 -22.27
C PRO A 355 -23.96 -20.42 -22.63
N ASP A 356 -22.76 -20.08 -23.09
CA ASP A 356 -21.71 -21.02 -23.51
C ASP A 356 -21.03 -21.76 -22.36
N TYR A 357 -21.27 -21.31 -21.12
CA TYR A 357 -20.70 -21.94 -19.92
C TYR A 357 -21.28 -23.34 -19.73
N THR A 358 -20.38 -24.32 -19.61
CA THR A 358 -20.76 -25.68 -19.22
C THR A 358 -21.28 -25.73 -17.78
N ARG A 359 -21.87 -26.85 -17.38
CA ARG A 359 -22.31 -27.02 -15.99
C ARG A 359 -21.16 -26.92 -14.99
N CYS A 360 -20.00 -27.44 -15.37
CA CYS A 360 -18.77 -27.36 -14.54
C CYS A 360 -18.30 -25.90 -14.40
N ASP A 361 -18.28 -25.13 -15.48
CA ASP A 361 -17.86 -23.73 -15.44
C ASP A 361 -18.77 -22.88 -14.55
N LYS A 362 -20.08 -23.12 -14.60
CA LYS A 362 -21.05 -22.46 -13.71
C LYS A 362 -20.83 -22.80 -12.25
N ILE A 363 -20.55 -24.07 -11.93
CA ILE A 363 -20.24 -24.51 -10.57
C ILE A 363 -18.95 -23.83 -10.07
N ILE A 364 -17.90 -23.80 -10.89
CA ILE A 364 -16.63 -23.14 -10.56
C ILE A 364 -16.86 -21.64 -10.32
N ALA A 365 -17.55 -20.94 -11.22
CA ALA A 365 -17.82 -19.51 -11.08
C ALA A 365 -18.60 -19.20 -9.80
N TRP A 366 -19.64 -19.96 -9.50
CA TRP A 366 -20.42 -19.80 -8.27
C TRP A 366 -19.62 -20.16 -7.01
N SER A 367 -18.83 -21.24 -7.04
CA SER A 367 -18.01 -21.61 -5.87
C SER A 367 -16.94 -20.58 -5.57
N MET A 368 -16.27 -20.02 -6.57
CA MET A 368 -15.30 -18.97 -6.39
C MET A 368 -15.93 -17.68 -5.84
N PHE A 369 -17.10 -17.30 -6.36
CA PHE A 369 -17.82 -16.13 -5.85
C PHE A 369 -18.22 -16.31 -4.38
N THR A 370 -18.85 -17.46 -4.07
CA THR A 370 -19.30 -17.78 -2.71
C THR A 370 -18.12 -17.84 -1.74
N PHE A 371 -17.03 -18.48 -2.13
CA PHE A 371 -15.81 -18.54 -1.33
C PHE A 371 -15.25 -17.13 -1.07
N SER A 372 -15.10 -16.31 -2.11
CA SER A 372 -14.58 -14.94 -1.96
C SER A 372 -15.49 -14.09 -1.08
N PHE A 373 -16.81 -14.20 -1.25
CA PHE A 373 -17.79 -13.48 -0.46
C PHE A 373 -17.73 -13.88 1.02
N ILE A 374 -17.79 -15.18 1.30
CA ILE A 374 -17.72 -15.71 2.68
C ILE A 374 -16.38 -15.34 3.32
N TYR A 375 -15.27 -15.46 2.59
CA TYR A 375 -13.96 -15.12 3.11
C TYR A 375 -13.82 -13.63 3.46
N GLN A 376 -14.23 -12.73 2.55
CA GLN A 376 -14.13 -11.29 2.79
C GLN A 376 -15.07 -10.80 3.88
N PHE A 377 -16.34 -11.19 3.84
CA PHE A 377 -17.32 -10.80 4.87
C PHE A 377 -17.09 -11.52 6.19
N GLY A 378 -16.68 -12.78 6.16
CA GLY A 378 -16.30 -13.52 7.35
C GLY A 378 -15.10 -12.90 8.07
N LEU A 379 -14.05 -12.52 7.33
CA LEU A 379 -12.92 -11.80 7.91
C LEU A 379 -13.32 -10.41 8.44
N ALA A 380 -14.15 -9.67 7.71
CA ALA A 380 -14.64 -8.37 8.17
C ALA A 380 -15.47 -8.51 9.45
N PHE A 381 -16.33 -9.52 9.50
CA PHE A 381 -17.12 -9.81 10.72
C PHE A 381 -16.24 -10.17 11.91
N VAL A 382 -15.27 -11.07 11.71
CA VAL A 382 -14.29 -11.44 12.74
C VAL A 382 -13.49 -10.22 13.22
N ALA A 383 -13.10 -9.33 12.29
CA ALA A 383 -12.36 -8.11 12.64
C ALA A 383 -13.18 -7.08 13.44
N VAL A 384 -14.50 -7.12 13.34
CA VAL A 384 -15.38 -6.18 14.06
C VAL A 384 -15.81 -6.76 15.42
N VAL A 385 -15.92 -8.10 15.54
CA VAL A 385 -16.42 -8.77 16.75
C VAL A 385 -15.29 -9.10 17.75
N ILE A 386 -14.04 -9.27 17.26
CA ILE A 386 -12.85 -9.49 18.08
C ILE A 386 -12.08 -8.17 18.25
#